data_bf1bf3fe78cbb92e2644db62739e2c35
#
_entry.id   bf1bf3fe78cbb92e2644db62739e2c35
#
_cell.length_a   1.000
_cell.length_b   1.000
_cell.length_c   1.000
_cell.angle_alpha   90.00
_cell.angle_beta   90.00
_cell.angle_gamma   90.00
#
_symmetry.space_group_name_H-M   'P 1'
#
loop_
_entity.id
_entity.type
_entity.pdbx_description
1 polymer ?
#
loop_
_entity_poly.entity_id
_entity_poly.type
_entity_poly.pdbx_seq_one_letter_code
_entity_poly.pdbx_strand_id
1 'polypeptide(L)'
;AIQNGYGTVLNLKFDYEQGLPDAGSSEMNVAFERLDKVLAVVMGKVDIVVIGNEPFFECGQKTANLNAFYEAVAQHAIDYRKQHPGPAGKTEIYMGALTDLENPKKSDIPLINRWLDYVKGNPDIAGTDCHPHVASISDCQRYLDYIIPRIRADQKFLATEFSLVKLFKQHLSDPAPSAFTSKYHRPAGTLVWQVVGDAIAHPFAQQEWNDFLLSCTWFSNNRNIMAEMALAFRHTGQLAVAGYGITQDEGAVKDWSAGKTPWVFNGIFCPYVTQKRADGLPGRNVTWADEFRALQQS
;
A
#
# COMPACT_ATOMS: atom_id res chain seq x y z
N ALA A 1 -17.23 -7.62 -5.06
CA ALA A 1 -16.90 -7.71 -3.64
C ALA A 1 -18.18 -7.73 -2.80
N ILE A 2 -18.96 -6.66 -2.77
CA ILE A 2 -20.17 -6.49 -1.93
C ILE A 2 -21.17 -7.64 -2.12
N GLN A 3 -21.50 -8.02 -3.36
CA GLN A 3 -22.42 -9.12 -3.67
C GLN A 3 -21.97 -10.49 -3.11
N ASN A 4 -20.68 -10.65 -2.86
CA ASN A 4 -20.10 -11.88 -2.32
C ASN A 4 -19.82 -11.79 -0.81
N GLY A 5 -20.28 -10.72 -0.15
CA GLY A 5 -20.12 -10.54 1.30
C GLY A 5 -18.69 -10.20 1.75
N TYR A 6 -17.83 -9.72 0.83
CA TYR A 6 -16.49 -9.26 1.20
C TYR A 6 -16.55 -7.86 1.80
N GLY A 7 -15.74 -7.63 2.84
CA GLY A 7 -15.44 -6.29 3.33
C GLY A 7 -14.80 -5.42 2.25
N THR A 8 -15.12 -4.13 2.26
CA THR A 8 -14.72 -3.19 1.21
C THR A 8 -14.07 -1.95 1.79
N VAL A 9 -12.87 -1.64 1.30
CA VAL A 9 -12.13 -0.40 1.59
C VAL A 9 -11.93 0.34 0.28
N LEU A 10 -12.23 1.62 0.26
CA LEU A 10 -12.03 2.50 -0.89
C LEU A 10 -11.16 3.69 -0.48
N ASN A 11 -9.96 3.79 -1.04
CA ASN A 11 -9.10 4.94 -0.88
C ASN A 11 -9.42 5.99 -1.96
N LEU A 12 -9.60 7.24 -1.55
CA LEU A 12 -9.84 8.37 -2.44
C LEU A 12 -8.50 9.06 -2.75
N LYS A 13 -8.02 8.86 -3.97
CA LYS A 13 -6.82 9.56 -4.46
C LYS A 13 -7.22 10.92 -5.06
N PHE A 14 -6.52 11.97 -4.64
CA PHE A 14 -6.68 13.32 -5.17
C PHE A 14 -5.44 13.69 -5.98
N ASP A 15 -5.58 13.72 -7.29
CA ASP A 15 -4.51 14.05 -8.22
C ASP A 15 -4.79 15.42 -8.84
N TYR A 16 -3.95 16.40 -8.51
CA TYR A 16 -4.02 17.77 -9.01
C TYR A 16 -2.66 18.19 -9.59
N GLU A 17 -2.55 18.23 -10.90
CA GLU A 17 -1.31 18.62 -11.60
C GLU A 17 -0.80 20.02 -11.22
N GLN A 18 -1.70 20.95 -10.90
CA GLN A 18 -1.39 22.35 -10.59
C GLN A 18 -1.34 22.65 -9.07
N GLY A 19 -1.35 21.61 -8.24
CA GLY A 19 -1.42 21.73 -6.79
C GLY A 19 -2.83 21.64 -6.24
N LEU A 20 -2.92 21.43 -4.93
CA LEU A 20 -4.20 21.26 -4.22
C LEU A 20 -4.95 22.60 -4.13
N PRO A 21 -6.28 22.61 -4.28
CA PRO A 21 -7.11 23.78 -4.03
C PRO A 21 -6.94 24.34 -2.63
N ASP A 22 -6.94 25.66 -2.50
CA ASP A 22 -6.97 26.32 -1.20
C ASP A 22 -8.33 26.11 -0.51
N ALA A 23 -8.31 25.87 0.78
CA ALA A 23 -9.53 25.73 1.56
C ALA A 23 -10.38 27.01 1.44
N GLY A 24 -11.67 26.84 1.07
CA GLY A 24 -12.61 27.95 0.85
C GLY A 24 -12.54 28.62 -0.51
N SER A 25 -11.68 28.16 -1.43
CA SER A 25 -11.62 28.67 -2.81
C SER A 25 -12.76 28.15 -3.69
N SER A 26 -12.92 28.75 -4.87
CA SER A 26 -13.84 28.23 -5.91
C SER A 26 -13.44 26.86 -6.41
N GLU A 27 -12.16 26.62 -6.53
CA GLU A 27 -11.58 25.32 -6.93
C GLU A 27 -11.91 24.25 -5.90
N MET A 28 -11.94 24.60 -4.60
CA MET A 28 -12.35 23.67 -3.54
C MET A 28 -13.84 23.31 -3.66
N ASN A 29 -14.71 24.24 -4.07
CA ASN A 29 -16.11 23.92 -4.33
C ASN A 29 -16.26 22.92 -5.49
N VAL A 30 -15.48 23.06 -6.55
CA VAL A 30 -15.45 22.06 -7.65
C VAL A 30 -14.96 20.70 -7.15
N ALA A 31 -13.96 20.67 -6.25
CA ALA A 31 -13.50 19.42 -5.62
C ALA A 31 -14.62 18.77 -4.80
N PHE A 32 -15.40 19.54 -4.05
CA PHE A 32 -16.54 19.02 -3.29
C PHE A 32 -17.66 18.49 -4.20
N GLU A 33 -18.01 19.18 -5.29
CA GLU A 33 -18.99 18.68 -6.26
C GLU A 33 -18.57 17.34 -6.88
N ARG A 34 -17.27 17.17 -7.12
CA ARG A 34 -16.73 15.89 -7.62
C ARG A 34 -16.80 14.82 -6.53
N LEU A 35 -16.45 15.17 -5.31
CA LEU A 35 -16.51 14.29 -4.15
C LEU A 35 -17.96 13.82 -3.89
N ASP A 36 -18.93 14.71 -3.93
CA ASP A 36 -20.37 14.38 -3.75
C ASP A 36 -20.84 13.31 -4.73
N LYS A 37 -20.41 13.38 -6.00
CA LYS A 37 -20.72 12.34 -7.00
C LYS A 37 -20.16 10.97 -6.61
N VAL A 38 -18.99 10.94 -6.00
CA VAL A 38 -18.39 9.69 -5.50
C VAL A 38 -19.13 9.21 -4.26
N LEU A 39 -19.35 10.10 -3.28
CA LEU A 39 -20.02 9.78 -2.02
C LEU A 39 -21.45 9.25 -2.25
N ALA A 40 -22.19 9.82 -3.21
CA ALA A 40 -23.52 9.33 -3.59
C ALA A 40 -23.52 7.88 -4.12
N VAL A 41 -22.41 7.43 -4.68
CA VAL A 41 -22.27 6.07 -5.20
C VAL A 41 -21.80 5.09 -4.12
N VAL A 42 -20.89 5.52 -3.23
CA VAL A 42 -20.14 4.61 -2.35
C VAL A 42 -20.65 4.61 -0.89
N MET A 43 -21.11 5.75 -0.36
CA MET A 43 -21.57 5.83 1.04
C MET A 43 -22.77 4.89 1.29
N GLY A 44 -22.66 4.09 2.34
CA GLY A 44 -23.64 3.06 2.68
C GLY A 44 -23.53 1.76 1.88
N LYS A 45 -22.60 1.68 0.91
CA LYS A 45 -22.34 0.47 0.14
C LYS A 45 -20.97 -0.13 0.42
N VAL A 46 -19.96 0.72 0.64
CA VAL A 46 -18.64 0.26 1.10
C VAL A 46 -18.56 0.36 2.61
N ASP A 47 -17.77 -0.49 3.23
CA ASP A 47 -17.62 -0.49 4.69
C ASP A 47 -16.74 0.67 5.14
N ILE A 48 -15.67 0.95 4.41
CA ILE A 48 -14.67 1.97 4.74
C ILE A 48 -14.38 2.85 3.53
N VAL A 49 -14.36 4.17 3.75
CA VAL A 49 -13.78 5.16 2.84
C VAL A 49 -12.56 5.79 3.51
N VAL A 50 -11.43 5.77 2.81
CA VAL A 50 -10.20 6.43 3.25
C VAL A 50 -10.03 7.74 2.48
N ILE A 51 -9.91 8.84 3.19
CA ILE A 51 -9.66 10.17 2.62
C ILE A 51 -8.16 10.33 2.37
N GLY A 52 -7.78 10.16 1.10
CA GLY A 52 -6.39 10.24 0.64
C GLY A 52 -5.81 8.89 0.22
N ASN A 53 -4.68 8.96 -0.46
CA ASN A 53 -3.76 7.89 -0.78
C ASN A 53 -2.36 8.48 -0.84
N GLU A 54 -1.49 8.12 0.07
CA GLU A 54 -0.10 8.60 0.16
C GLU A 54 0.08 10.13 -0.02
N PRO A 55 -0.73 10.99 0.63
CA PRO A 55 -0.74 12.43 0.33
C PRO A 55 0.63 13.09 0.49
N PHE A 56 1.44 12.64 1.45
CA PHE A 56 2.78 13.16 1.70
C PHE A 56 3.86 12.63 0.73
N PHE A 57 3.50 11.68 -0.12
CA PHE A 57 4.37 11.16 -1.18
C PHE A 57 3.91 11.64 -2.56
N GLU A 58 2.63 11.52 -2.87
CA GLU A 58 2.06 11.78 -4.18
C GLU A 58 1.81 13.29 -4.45
N CYS A 59 1.46 14.07 -3.42
CA CYS A 59 1.30 15.52 -3.60
C CYS A 59 2.66 16.21 -3.65
N GLY A 60 2.95 16.90 -4.75
CA GLY A 60 4.21 17.63 -4.95
C GLY A 60 4.42 18.80 -3.96
N GLN A 61 3.36 19.31 -3.33
CA GLN A 61 3.41 20.42 -2.37
C GLN A 61 3.20 19.91 -0.95
N LYS A 62 4.29 19.73 -0.21
CA LYS A 62 4.27 19.37 1.21
C LYS A 62 4.20 20.64 2.07
N THR A 63 3.05 21.28 2.09
CA THR A 63 2.81 22.52 2.82
C THR A 63 1.62 22.37 3.78
N ALA A 64 1.42 23.38 4.66
CA ALA A 64 0.23 23.42 5.52
C ALA A 64 -1.09 23.41 4.74
N ASN A 65 -1.09 23.80 3.46
CA ASN A 65 -2.23 23.72 2.58
C ASN A 65 -2.66 22.29 2.30
N LEU A 66 -1.71 21.34 2.22
CA LEU A 66 -2.02 19.91 2.09
C LEU A 66 -2.94 19.44 3.23
N ASN A 67 -2.55 19.71 4.48
CA ASN A 67 -3.39 19.35 5.61
C ASN A 67 -4.76 20.03 5.54
N ALA A 68 -4.80 21.36 5.27
CA ALA A 68 -6.05 22.11 5.19
C ALA A 68 -7.00 21.54 4.11
N PHE A 69 -6.48 21.14 2.96
CA PHE A 69 -7.26 20.50 1.90
C PHE A 69 -7.88 19.17 2.40
N TYR A 70 -7.06 18.25 2.93
CA TYR A 70 -7.56 16.94 3.37
C TYR A 70 -8.46 17.02 4.59
N GLU A 71 -8.22 17.96 5.51
CA GLU A 71 -9.12 18.26 6.63
C GLU A 71 -10.49 18.74 6.13
N ALA A 72 -10.53 19.63 5.13
CA ALA A 72 -11.76 20.10 4.51
C ALA A 72 -12.50 19.00 3.76
N VAL A 73 -11.79 18.15 3.01
CA VAL A 73 -12.38 16.98 2.32
C VAL A 73 -12.96 15.98 3.33
N ALA A 74 -12.24 15.69 4.41
CA ALA A 74 -12.73 14.80 5.45
C ALA A 74 -13.99 15.36 6.13
N GLN A 75 -13.97 16.65 6.48
CA GLN A 75 -15.14 17.31 7.06
C GLN A 75 -16.35 17.27 6.12
N HIS A 76 -16.15 17.54 4.83
CA HIS A 76 -17.21 17.46 3.82
C HIS A 76 -17.80 16.04 3.73
N ALA A 77 -16.97 15.01 3.74
CA ALA A 77 -17.44 13.61 3.74
C ALA A 77 -18.23 13.26 5.01
N ILE A 78 -17.82 13.79 6.17
CA ILE A 78 -18.53 13.63 7.45
C ILE A 78 -19.89 14.30 7.38
N ASP A 79 -19.94 15.54 6.87
CA ASP A 79 -21.18 16.31 6.75
C ASP A 79 -22.16 15.65 5.75
N TYR A 80 -21.64 15.16 4.63
CA TYR A 80 -22.41 14.35 3.68
C TYR A 80 -23.04 13.13 4.38
N ARG A 81 -22.26 12.36 5.15
CA ARG A 81 -22.76 11.21 5.91
C ARG A 81 -23.85 11.58 6.89
N LYS A 82 -23.72 12.71 7.59
CA LYS A 82 -24.73 13.21 8.53
C LYS A 82 -26.03 13.67 7.86
N GLN A 83 -25.91 14.24 6.67
CA GLN A 83 -27.06 14.70 5.89
C GLN A 83 -27.82 13.56 5.22
N HIS A 84 -27.18 12.40 5.06
CA HIS A 84 -27.76 11.21 4.43
C HIS A 84 -27.83 10.05 5.45
N PRO A 85 -28.68 10.15 6.50
CA PRO A 85 -28.78 9.11 7.53
C PRO A 85 -29.30 7.79 6.94
N GLY A 86 -29.10 6.70 7.65
CA GLY A 86 -29.47 5.35 7.22
C GLY A 86 -28.27 4.58 6.67
N PRO A 87 -28.30 4.04 5.44
CA PRO A 87 -27.19 3.22 4.93
C PRO A 87 -25.84 3.95 4.93
N ALA A 88 -25.81 5.25 4.58
CA ALA A 88 -24.58 6.04 4.55
C ALA A 88 -23.90 6.15 5.92
N GLY A 89 -24.64 6.12 7.01
CA GLY A 89 -24.11 6.14 8.37
C GLY A 89 -23.29 4.90 8.75
N LYS A 90 -23.37 3.84 7.97
CA LYS A 90 -22.62 2.60 8.20
C LYS A 90 -21.21 2.62 7.64
N THR A 91 -20.91 3.52 6.70
CA THR A 91 -19.56 3.65 6.12
C THR A 91 -18.65 4.38 7.11
N GLU A 92 -17.58 3.73 7.53
CA GLU A 92 -16.56 4.35 8.37
C GLU A 92 -15.65 5.24 7.52
N ILE A 93 -15.20 6.37 8.11
CA ILE A 93 -14.29 7.31 7.46
C ILE A 93 -12.93 7.23 8.15
N TYR A 94 -11.91 6.95 7.36
CA TYR A 94 -10.51 6.98 7.76
C TYR A 94 -9.77 8.06 6.99
N MET A 95 -8.60 8.45 7.44
CA MET A 95 -7.69 9.34 6.72
C MET A 95 -6.35 8.62 6.47
N GLY A 96 -5.77 8.80 5.30
CA GLY A 96 -4.49 8.12 4.98
C GLY A 96 -4.11 8.26 3.51
N ALA A 97 -3.22 7.43 2.99
CA ALA A 97 -2.39 6.57 3.80
C ALA A 97 -1.07 7.27 4.15
N LEU A 98 -0.58 7.05 5.37
CA LEU A 98 0.70 7.61 5.81
C LEU A 98 1.86 6.72 5.35
N THR A 99 2.95 7.33 4.87
CA THR A 99 4.14 6.64 4.35
C THR A 99 5.42 7.08 5.04
N ASP A 100 6.49 6.27 4.94
CA ASP A 100 7.86 6.58 5.40
C ASP A 100 7.98 6.95 6.91
N LEU A 101 7.09 6.43 7.76
CA LEU A 101 7.10 6.73 9.19
C LEU A 101 8.26 6.07 9.94
N GLU A 102 8.95 5.12 9.32
CA GLU A 102 10.19 4.51 9.87
C GLU A 102 11.37 5.48 9.84
N ASN A 103 11.28 6.55 9.04
CA ASN A 103 12.35 7.54 8.91
C ASN A 103 12.16 8.71 9.89
N PRO A 104 12.90 8.76 11.03
CA PRO A 104 12.73 9.81 12.03
C PRO A 104 13.21 11.20 11.58
N LYS A 105 13.91 11.26 10.44
CA LYS A 105 14.43 12.52 9.86
C LYS A 105 13.56 13.04 8.72
N LYS A 106 12.36 12.49 8.54
CA LYS A 106 11.44 12.95 7.51
C LYS A 106 11.06 14.41 7.75
N SER A 107 11.18 15.24 6.72
CA SER A 107 10.94 16.71 6.81
C SER A 107 9.48 17.08 7.07
N ASP A 108 8.55 16.19 6.72
CA ASP A 108 7.09 16.37 6.83
C ASP A 108 6.50 15.93 8.18
N ILE A 109 7.35 15.53 9.14
CA ILE A 109 6.88 15.10 10.47
C ILE A 109 5.91 16.12 11.12
N PRO A 110 6.13 17.45 11.09
CA PRO A 110 5.16 18.40 11.62
C PRO A 110 3.79 18.34 10.95
N LEU A 111 3.75 18.09 9.63
CA LEU A 111 2.51 17.97 8.86
C LEU A 111 1.81 16.65 9.17
N ILE A 112 2.56 15.57 9.33
CA ILE A 112 2.05 14.25 9.73
C ILE A 112 1.50 14.31 11.18
N ASN A 113 2.15 15.01 12.09
CA ASN A 113 1.62 15.22 13.44
C ASN A 113 0.28 15.96 13.39
N ARG A 114 0.17 17.07 12.63
CA ARG A 114 -1.10 17.77 12.43
C ARG A 114 -2.19 16.86 11.87
N TRP A 115 -1.85 16.00 10.92
CA TRP A 115 -2.77 14.99 10.36
C TRP A 115 -3.30 14.07 11.45
N LEU A 116 -2.42 13.50 12.27
CA LEU A 116 -2.81 12.59 13.35
C LEU A 116 -3.55 13.32 14.48
N ASP A 117 -3.20 14.59 14.78
CA ASP A 117 -3.94 15.42 15.74
C ASP A 117 -5.37 15.66 15.25
N TYR A 118 -5.57 15.93 13.96
CA TYR A 118 -6.90 16.06 13.37
C TYR A 118 -7.68 14.74 13.43
N VAL A 119 -7.07 13.62 13.09
CA VAL A 119 -7.68 12.27 13.22
C VAL A 119 -8.09 12.02 14.66
N LYS A 120 -7.18 12.25 15.61
CA LYS A 120 -7.43 12.04 17.04
C LYS A 120 -8.52 12.94 17.59
N GLY A 121 -8.53 14.22 17.18
CA GLY A 121 -9.47 15.22 17.66
C GLY A 121 -10.88 15.09 17.09
N ASN A 122 -11.07 14.37 15.99
CA ASN A 122 -12.37 14.27 15.33
C ASN A 122 -13.08 12.94 15.69
N PRO A 123 -14.22 12.99 16.42
CA PRO A 123 -14.95 11.79 16.83
C PRO A 123 -15.62 11.05 15.68
N ASP A 124 -15.84 11.70 14.55
CA ASP A 124 -16.48 11.12 13.35
C ASP A 124 -15.49 10.37 12.46
N ILE A 125 -14.18 10.46 12.75
CA ILE A 125 -13.13 9.70 12.04
C ILE A 125 -12.80 8.45 12.85
N ALA A 126 -12.91 7.29 12.16
CA ALA A 126 -12.69 5.98 12.76
C ALA A 126 -11.19 5.65 12.97
N GLY A 127 -10.29 6.34 12.25
CA GLY A 127 -8.86 6.14 12.40
C GLY A 127 -8.03 6.61 11.21
N THR A 128 -6.86 6.00 11.04
CA THR A 128 -5.91 6.34 9.97
C THR A 128 -5.47 5.11 9.19
N ASP A 129 -5.08 5.32 7.93
CA ASP A 129 -4.44 4.29 7.09
C ASP A 129 -2.94 4.54 7.01
N CYS A 130 -2.16 3.50 6.79
CA CYS A 130 -0.72 3.58 6.54
C CYS A 130 -0.27 2.54 5.51
N HIS A 131 0.77 2.89 4.76
CA HIS A 131 1.43 2.01 3.80
C HIS A 131 2.88 1.75 4.23
N PRO A 132 3.15 0.75 5.07
CA PRO A 132 4.51 0.39 5.48
C PRO A 132 5.25 -0.35 4.36
N HIS A 133 5.79 0.41 3.40
CA HIS A 133 6.72 -0.06 2.40
C HIS A 133 8.15 0.07 2.94
N VAL A 134 8.66 -0.98 3.53
CA VAL A 134 9.85 -0.94 4.41
C VAL A 134 11.00 -1.83 3.94
N ALA A 135 12.13 -1.78 4.63
CA ALA A 135 13.26 -2.67 4.39
C ALA A 135 13.37 -3.81 5.42
N SER A 136 12.60 -3.76 6.51
CA SER A 136 12.63 -4.78 7.56
C SER A 136 11.35 -4.77 8.41
N ILE A 137 11.13 -5.85 9.16
CA ILE A 137 10.06 -5.92 10.16
C ILE A 137 10.23 -4.86 11.25
N SER A 138 11.47 -4.57 11.65
CA SER A 138 11.71 -3.52 12.65
C SER A 138 11.32 -2.12 12.14
N ASP A 139 11.41 -1.87 10.85
CA ASP A 139 10.91 -0.63 10.26
C ASP A 139 9.38 -0.59 10.27
N CYS A 140 8.71 -1.73 10.02
CA CYS A 140 7.26 -1.84 10.17
C CYS A 140 6.82 -1.55 11.60
N GLN A 141 7.55 -2.07 12.61
CA GLN A 141 7.25 -1.77 14.01
C GLN A 141 7.34 -0.26 14.32
N ARG A 142 8.28 0.48 13.70
CA ARG A 142 8.36 1.95 13.87
C ARG A 142 7.10 2.68 13.38
N TYR A 143 6.42 2.18 12.33
CA TYR A 143 5.10 2.72 11.95
C TYR A 143 4.09 2.59 13.07
N LEU A 144 4.01 1.40 13.68
CA LEU A 144 3.08 1.14 14.78
C LEU A 144 3.42 1.98 16.01
N ASP A 145 4.69 2.05 16.38
CA ASP A 145 5.18 2.87 17.49
C ASP A 145 4.90 4.36 17.28
N TYR A 146 4.80 4.79 16.02
CA TYR A 146 4.46 6.17 15.69
C TYR A 146 2.97 6.43 15.71
N ILE A 147 2.15 5.56 15.13
CA ILE A 147 0.70 5.76 14.95
C ILE A 147 -0.06 5.49 16.24
N ILE A 148 0.17 4.34 16.88
CA ILE A 148 -0.67 3.86 17.98
C ILE A 148 -0.79 4.86 19.15
N PRO A 149 0.28 5.50 19.64
CA PRO A 149 0.16 6.49 20.70
C PRO A 149 -0.53 7.80 20.28
N ARG A 150 -0.68 8.02 18.96
CA ARG A 150 -1.22 9.26 18.39
C ARG A 150 -2.67 9.18 17.93
N ILE A 151 -3.29 8.02 18.01
CA ILE A 151 -4.73 7.84 17.80
C ILE A 151 -5.42 7.55 19.14
N ARG A 152 -6.75 7.67 19.19
CA ARG A 152 -7.54 7.31 20.39
C ARG A 152 -7.62 5.80 20.57
N ALA A 153 -7.88 5.35 21.78
CA ALA A 153 -8.02 3.92 22.08
C ALA A 153 -9.22 3.24 21.35
N ASP A 154 -10.25 4.02 21.01
CA ASP A 154 -11.41 3.56 20.24
C ASP A 154 -11.18 3.59 18.72
N GLN A 155 -10.18 4.34 18.26
CA GLN A 155 -9.82 4.40 16.85
C GLN A 155 -9.02 3.17 16.43
N LYS A 156 -9.08 2.87 15.13
CA LYS A 156 -8.34 1.79 14.51
C LYS A 156 -7.36 2.33 13.47
N PHE A 157 -6.45 1.49 13.03
CA PHE A 157 -5.66 1.79 11.85
C PHE A 157 -5.90 0.73 10.76
N LEU A 158 -5.62 1.13 9.53
CA LEU A 158 -5.55 0.27 8.36
C LEU A 158 -4.09 0.15 7.92
N ALA A 159 -3.76 -0.97 7.31
CA ALA A 159 -2.55 -1.16 6.52
C ALA A 159 -3.00 -1.68 5.14
N THR A 160 -3.54 -0.78 4.30
CA THR A 160 -4.16 -1.17 3.03
C THR A 160 -3.13 -1.59 1.98
N GLU A 161 -1.87 -1.19 2.17
CA GLU A 161 -0.71 -1.70 1.42
C GLU A 161 0.47 -1.90 2.37
N PHE A 162 1.25 -2.96 2.16
CA PHE A 162 2.51 -3.15 2.86
C PHE A 162 3.47 -4.03 2.06
N SER A 163 4.77 -3.84 2.23
CA SER A 163 5.78 -4.58 1.46
C SER A 163 7.19 -4.45 2.01
N LEU A 164 8.10 -5.30 1.51
CA LEU A 164 9.55 -5.14 1.65
C LEU A 164 10.21 -4.50 0.42
N VAL A 165 9.49 -3.70 -0.34
CA VAL A 165 10.01 -3.15 -1.60
C VAL A 165 11.30 -2.35 -1.43
N LYS A 166 11.51 -1.70 -0.28
CA LYS A 166 12.76 -0.99 0.03
C LYS A 166 13.94 -1.97 0.21
N LEU A 167 13.73 -3.14 0.84
CA LEU A 167 14.73 -4.20 0.89
C LEU A 167 15.05 -4.71 -0.52
N PHE A 168 14.05 -5.04 -1.30
CA PHE A 168 14.25 -5.56 -2.65
C PHE A 168 15.02 -4.57 -3.52
N LYS A 169 14.74 -3.27 -3.37
CA LYS A 169 15.45 -2.20 -4.07
C LYS A 169 16.94 -2.16 -3.77
N GLN A 170 17.33 -2.43 -2.53
CA GLN A 170 18.75 -2.44 -2.12
C GLN A 170 19.56 -3.53 -2.83
N HIS A 171 18.89 -4.62 -3.27
CA HIS A 171 19.51 -5.80 -3.86
C HIS A 171 19.47 -5.86 -5.38
N LEU A 172 18.86 -4.88 -6.06
CA LEU A 172 18.75 -4.91 -7.53
C LEU A 172 20.11 -4.91 -8.24
N SER A 173 21.13 -4.26 -7.68
CA SER A 173 22.47 -4.17 -8.26
C SER A 173 23.42 -5.25 -7.75
N ASP A 174 22.95 -6.17 -6.91
CA ASP A 174 23.77 -7.30 -6.47
C ASP A 174 23.95 -8.32 -7.61
N PRO A 175 25.07 -9.06 -7.62
CA PRO A 175 25.20 -10.24 -8.47
C PRO A 175 24.09 -11.25 -8.16
N ALA A 176 23.45 -11.75 -9.20
CA ALA A 176 22.51 -12.87 -9.05
C ALA A 176 23.25 -14.11 -8.52
N PRO A 177 22.60 -14.92 -7.66
CA PRO A 177 23.23 -16.07 -7.03
C PRO A 177 23.84 -17.03 -8.04
N SER A 178 25.07 -17.48 -7.80
CA SER A 178 25.81 -18.38 -8.71
C SER A 178 25.10 -19.71 -8.95
N ALA A 179 24.39 -20.23 -7.95
CA ALA A 179 23.58 -21.44 -8.09
C ALA A 179 22.49 -21.27 -9.16
N PHE A 180 21.84 -20.10 -9.19
CA PHE A 180 20.82 -19.77 -10.21
C PHE A 180 21.48 -19.55 -11.58
N THR A 181 22.51 -18.70 -11.68
CA THR A 181 23.15 -18.40 -12.96
C THR A 181 23.75 -19.64 -13.62
N SER A 182 24.37 -20.54 -12.83
CA SER A 182 24.89 -21.80 -13.34
C SER A 182 23.79 -22.74 -13.84
N LYS A 183 22.70 -22.88 -13.06
CA LYS A 183 21.57 -23.78 -13.43
C LYS A 183 20.88 -23.34 -14.73
N TYR A 184 20.76 -22.04 -14.94
CA TYR A 184 20.05 -21.47 -16.09
C TYR A 184 20.99 -20.90 -17.16
N HIS A 185 22.27 -21.29 -17.14
CA HIS A 185 23.30 -20.95 -18.14
C HIS A 185 23.43 -19.45 -18.42
N ARG A 186 23.30 -18.62 -17.36
CA ARG A 186 23.45 -17.18 -17.44
C ARG A 186 24.91 -16.77 -17.26
N PRO A 187 25.37 -15.67 -17.88
CA PRO A 187 26.73 -15.17 -17.70
C PRO A 187 27.08 -14.95 -16.19
N ALA A 188 28.30 -15.27 -15.84
CA ALA A 188 28.81 -14.95 -14.50
C ALA A 188 28.78 -13.43 -14.28
N GLY A 189 28.34 -13.01 -13.08
CA GLY A 189 28.21 -11.57 -12.75
C GLY A 189 26.92 -10.91 -13.26
N THR A 190 25.98 -11.67 -13.87
CA THR A 190 24.63 -11.15 -14.15
C THR A 190 24.02 -10.58 -12.89
N LEU A 191 23.49 -9.35 -12.94
CA LEU A 191 22.90 -8.67 -11.79
C LEU A 191 21.42 -9.04 -11.61
N VAL A 192 20.90 -8.91 -10.40
CA VAL A 192 19.49 -9.18 -10.05
C VAL A 192 18.53 -8.43 -10.99
N TRP A 193 18.73 -7.12 -11.20
CA TRP A 193 17.87 -6.35 -12.10
C TRP A 193 17.90 -6.85 -13.55
N GLN A 194 19.02 -7.42 -14.01
CA GLN A 194 19.15 -7.98 -15.37
C GLN A 194 18.37 -9.29 -15.49
N VAL A 195 18.40 -10.14 -14.45
CA VAL A 195 17.57 -11.37 -14.41
C VAL A 195 16.09 -11.01 -14.48
N VAL A 196 15.66 -10.01 -13.72
CA VAL A 196 14.26 -9.54 -13.76
C VAL A 196 13.93 -8.93 -15.11
N GLY A 197 14.83 -8.15 -15.71
CA GLY A 197 14.66 -7.56 -17.04
C GLY A 197 14.48 -8.64 -18.11
N ASP A 198 15.24 -9.73 -18.01
CA ASP A 198 15.10 -10.88 -18.92
C ASP A 198 13.75 -11.59 -18.71
N ALA A 199 13.33 -11.78 -17.45
CA ALA A 199 12.01 -12.35 -17.14
C ALA A 199 10.85 -11.47 -17.63
N ILE A 200 11.01 -10.14 -17.66
CA ILE A 200 10.03 -9.22 -18.26
C ILE A 200 9.98 -9.37 -19.77
N ALA A 201 11.14 -9.46 -20.41
CA ALA A 201 11.23 -9.61 -21.86
C ALA A 201 10.79 -11.02 -22.34
N HIS A 202 11.09 -12.03 -21.55
CA HIS A 202 10.84 -13.43 -21.84
C HIS A 202 10.31 -14.15 -20.58
N PRO A 203 9.00 -14.11 -20.31
CA PRO A 203 8.43 -14.65 -19.07
C PRO A 203 8.91 -16.06 -18.75
N PHE A 204 9.48 -16.21 -17.55
CA PHE A 204 10.07 -17.47 -17.09
C PHE A 204 9.02 -18.54 -16.79
N ALA A 205 9.40 -19.82 -16.91
CA ALA A 205 8.62 -20.87 -16.29
C ALA A 205 8.53 -20.64 -14.77
N GLN A 206 7.43 -21.04 -14.15
CA GLN A 206 7.22 -20.86 -12.71
C GLN A 206 8.39 -21.41 -11.87
N GLN A 207 8.96 -22.54 -12.26
CA GLN A 207 10.09 -23.15 -11.56
C GLN A 207 11.33 -22.28 -11.63
N GLU A 208 11.64 -21.70 -12.78
CA GLU A 208 12.80 -20.81 -12.96
C GLU A 208 12.67 -19.55 -12.10
N TRP A 209 11.48 -18.94 -12.07
CA TRP A 209 11.21 -17.79 -11.21
C TRP A 209 11.33 -18.13 -9.73
N ASN A 210 10.79 -19.29 -9.31
CA ASN A 210 10.93 -19.77 -7.94
C ASN A 210 12.39 -20.00 -7.55
N ASP A 211 13.17 -20.65 -8.41
CA ASP A 211 14.59 -20.93 -8.19
C ASP A 211 15.38 -19.63 -8.05
N PHE A 212 15.07 -18.62 -8.87
CA PHE A 212 15.67 -17.30 -8.76
C PHE A 212 15.38 -16.68 -7.38
N LEU A 213 14.12 -16.55 -7.02
CA LEU A 213 13.73 -15.92 -5.75
C LEU A 213 14.28 -16.67 -4.54
N LEU A 214 14.19 -18.00 -4.53
CA LEU A 214 14.66 -18.81 -3.41
C LEU A 214 16.19 -18.86 -3.27
N SER A 215 16.92 -18.66 -4.37
CA SER A 215 18.37 -18.55 -4.32
C SER A 215 18.84 -17.20 -3.77
N CYS A 216 18.02 -16.15 -3.85
CA CYS A 216 18.29 -14.83 -3.28
C CYS A 216 18.06 -14.87 -1.76
N THR A 217 19.13 -14.83 -0.97
CA THR A 217 19.02 -14.93 0.50
C THR A 217 18.19 -13.81 1.13
N TRP A 218 18.27 -12.60 0.58
CA TRP A 218 17.45 -11.47 1.00
C TRP A 218 15.96 -11.70 0.77
N PHE A 219 15.57 -12.51 -0.23
CA PHE A 219 14.18 -12.88 -0.46
C PHE A 219 13.79 -14.10 0.40
N SER A 220 14.58 -15.17 0.34
CA SER A 220 14.26 -16.45 1.00
C SER A 220 14.20 -16.33 2.53
N ASN A 221 15.04 -15.45 3.13
CA ASN A 221 15.02 -15.19 4.57
C ASN A 221 13.78 -14.39 5.02
N ASN A 222 13.12 -13.70 4.09
CA ASN A 222 11.93 -12.87 4.36
C ASN A 222 10.65 -13.48 3.76
N ARG A 223 10.65 -14.77 3.44
CA ARG A 223 9.50 -15.43 2.81
C ARG A 223 8.21 -15.44 3.65
N ASN A 224 8.31 -15.22 4.96
CA ASN A 224 7.17 -15.19 5.89
C ASN A 224 6.75 -13.76 6.27
N ILE A 225 7.21 -12.75 5.52
CA ILE A 225 7.04 -11.34 5.87
C ILE A 225 5.57 -10.92 6.00
N MET A 226 4.71 -11.49 5.18
CA MET A 226 3.27 -11.17 5.19
C MET A 226 2.63 -11.60 6.52
N ALA A 227 2.94 -12.81 6.99
CA ALA A 227 2.47 -13.31 8.28
C ALA A 227 3.08 -12.52 9.45
N GLU A 228 4.36 -12.21 9.38
CA GLU A 228 5.06 -11.45 10.43
C GLU A 228 4.51 -10.03 10.58
N MET A 229 4.28 -9.32 9.46
CA MET A 229 3.67 -7.99 9.49
C MET A 229 2.21 -8.06 9.97
N ALA A 230 1.41 -8.99 9.45
CA ALA A 230 0.02 -9.17 9.87
C ALA A 230 -0.08 -9.47 11.37
N LEU A 231 0.85 -10.27 11.92
CA LEU A 231 0.91 -10.56 13.34
C LEU A 231 1.26 -9.30 14.16
N ALA A 232 2.25 -8.52 13.71
CA ALA A 232 2.61 -7.26 14.36
C ALA A 232 1.43 -6.27 14.37
N PHE A 233 0.70 -6.15 13.25
CA PHE A 233 -0.51 -5.32 13.17
C PHE A 233 -1.59 -5.78 14.15
N ARG A 234 -1.88 -7.09 14.21
CA ARG A 234 -2.90 -7.68 15.10
C ARG A 234 -2.55 -7.50 16.58
N HIS A 235 -1.26 -7.60 16.95
CA HIS A 235 -0.81 -7.45 18.34
C HIS A 235 -1.08 -6.06 18.93
N THR A 236 -1.29 -5.03 18.10
CA THR A 236 -1.68 -3.70 18.59
C THR A 236 -3.08 -3.67 19.22
N GLY A 237 -3.95 -4.61 18.86
CA GLY A 237 -5.38 -4.60 19.22
C GLY A 237 -6.20 -3.50 18.51
N GLN A 238 -5.57 -2.68 17.65
CA GLN A 238 -6.21 -1.56 16.95
C GLN A 238 -6.23 -1.72 15.41
N LEU A 239 -5.84 -2.87 14.87
CA LEU A 239 -5.98 -3.15 13.44
C LEU A 239 -7.46 -3.31 13.07
N ALA A 240 -7.91 -2.60 12.02
CA ALA A 240 -9.19 -2.87 11.36
C ALA A 240 -9.02 -3.76 10.13
N VAL A 241 -8.13 -3.38 9.22
CA VAL A 241 -7.89 -4.13 7.96
C VAL A 241 -6.40 -4.11 7.62
N ALA A 242 -5.89 -5.25 7.14
CA ALA A 242 -4.62 -5.34 6.42
C ALA A 242 -4.89 -5.88 5.01
N GLY A 243 -4.39 -5.16 3.99
CA GLY A 243 -4.49 -5.53 2.58
C GLY A 243 -3.14 -5.81 1.97
N TYR A 244 -3.03 -6.85 1.14
CA TYR A 244 -1.81 -7.15 0.39
C TYR A 244 -2.09 -7.21 -1.11
N GLY A 245 -1.14 -6.75 -1.93
CA GLY A 245 -1.28 -6.67 -3.37
C GLY A 245 -1.44 -8.04 -4.02
N ILE A 246 -2.60 -8.29 -4.63
CA ILE A 246 -2.85 -9.54 -5.38
C ILE A 246 -1.96 -9.62 -6.61
N THR A 247 -1.81 -8.51 -7.32
CA THR A 247 -0.94 -8.35 -8.49
C THR A 247 -0.52 -6.90 -8.62
N GLN A 248 0.53 -6.65 -9.38
CA GLN A 248 0.94 -5.30 -9.78
C GLN A 248 0.46 -5.04 -11.21
N ASP A 249 0.32 -3.77 -11.57
CA ASP A 249 -0.01 -3.35 -12.94
C ASP A 249 1.22 -3.33 -13.87
N GLU A 250 1.02 -2.98 -15.13
CA GLU A 250 2.09 -2.85 -16.12
C GLU A 250 3.13 -1.78 -15.73
N GLY A 251 2.74 -0.76 -14.98
CA GLY A 251 3.65 0.27 -14.49
C GLY A 251 4.80 -0.28 -13.65
N ALA A 252 4.60 -1.44 -12.98
CA ALA A 252 5.64 -2.10 -12.20
C ALA A 252 6.84 -2.57 -13.05
N VAL A 253 6.63 -2.85 -14.34
CA VAL A 253 7.64 -3.40 -15.25
C VAL A 253 8.00 -2.46 -16.40
N LYS A 254 7.19 -1.44 -16.67
CA LYS A 254 7.47 -0.43 -17.70
C LYS A 254 8.77 0.31 -17.37
N ASP A 255 9.59 0.56 -18.40
CA ASP A 255 10.89 1.26 -18.28
C ASP A 255 11.81 0.61 -17.21
N TRP A 256 11.86 -0.71 -17.18
CA TRP A 256 12.62 -1.48 -16.21
C TRP A 256 14.13 -1.17 -16.27
N SER A 257 14.72 -0.94 -15.11
CA SER A 257 16.15 -0.66 -14.94
C SER A 257 16.58 -0.89 -13.49
N ALA A 258 17.87 -0.83 -13.22
CA ALA A 258 18.40 -0.85 -11.84
C ALA A 258 17.84 0.28 -10.95
N GLY A 259 17.41 1.40 -11.57
CA GLY A 259 16.79 2.54 -10.89
C GLY A 259 15.32 2.33 -10.51
N LYS A 260 14.61 1.39 -11.13
CA LYS A 260 13.18 1.13 -10.91
C LYS A 260 12.89 0.59 -9.51
N THR A 261 11.78 0.99 -8.93
CA THR A 261 11.27 0.36 -7.69
C THR A 261 10.71 -1.02 -8.05
N PRO A 262 11.17 -2.11 -7.40
CA PRO A 262 10.87 -3.47 -7.84
C PRO A 262 9.54 -4.01 -7.32
N TRP A 263 8.45 -3.33 -7.63
CA TRP A 263 7.09 -3.75 -7.27
C TRP A 263 6.74 -5.16 -7.79
N VAL A 264 7.42 -5.62 -8.82
CA VAL A 264 7.26 -6.97 -9.38
C VAL A 264 7.42 -8.09 -8.35
N PHE A 265 8.17 -7.85 -7.27
CA PHE A 265 8.32 -8.81 -6.17
C PHE A 265 7.18 -8.77 -5.15
N ASN A 266 6.33 -7.74 -5.17
CA ASN A 266 5.35 -7.50 -4.12
C ASN A 266 3.98 -8.15 -4.36
N GLY A 267 3.64 -8.58 -5.57
CA GLY A 267 2.35 -9.20 -5.86
C GLY A 267 2.32 -10.69 -5.48
N ILE A 268 1.17 -11.19 -5.06
CA ILE A 268 0.94 -12.63 -4.92
C ILE A 268 1.10 -13.33 -6.27
N PHE A 269 0.54 -12.72 -7.33
CA PHE A 269 0.73 -13.14 -8.72
C PHE A 269 1.70 -12.20 -9.42
N CYS A 270 2.48 -12.76 -10.36
CA CYS A 270 3.53 -12.03 -11.09
C CYS A 270 3.39 -12.22 -12.61
N PRO A 271 2.31 -11.69 -13.24
CA PRO A 271 1.94 -11.97 -14.63
C PRO A 271 2.98 -11.49 -15.66
N TYR A 272 3.82 -10.52 -15.29
CA TYR A 272 4.77 -9.90 -16.22
C TYR A 272 6.15 -10.58 -16.26
N VAL A 273 6.43 -11.47 -15.32
CA VAL A 273 7.74 -12.16 -15.22
C VAL A 273 7.62 -13.68 -15.30
N THR A 274 6.41 -14.22 -15.29
CA THR A 274 6.16 -15.64 -15.38
C THR A 274 5.16 -15.99 -16.49
N GLN A 275 5.33 -17.15 -17.08
CA GLN A 275 4.36 -17.73 -17.99
C GLN A 275 3.05 -18.04 -17.25
N LYS A 276 1.94 -18.05 -18.00
CA LYS A 276 0.66 -18.51 -17.46
C LYS A 276 0.76 -19.99 -17.08
N ARG A 277 0.13 -20.32 -15.98
CA ARG A 277 0.00 -21.69 -15.50
C ARG A 277 -0.98 -22.50 -16.38
N ALA A 278 -0.99 -23.80 -16.21
CA ALA A 278 -1.89 -24.69 -16.95
C ALA A 278 -3.40 -24.39 -16.71
N ASP A 279 -3.73 -23.81 -15.54
CA ASP A 279 -5.10 -23.36 -15.20
C ASP A 279 -5.44 -21.98 -15.79
N GLY A 280 -4.56 -21.40 -16.61
CA GLY A 280 -4.72 -20.09 -17.24
C GLY A 280 -4.45 -18.90 -16.33
N LEU A 281 -4.21 -19.13 -15.03
CA LEU A 281 -3.88 -18.07 -14.07
C LEU A 281 -2.42 -17.62 -14.22
N PRO A 282 -2.08 -16.39 -13.82
CA PRO A 282 -0.69 -15.94 -13.73
C PRO A 282 0.14 -16.81 -12.79
N GLY A 283 1.44 -16.84 -13.01
CA GLY A 283 2.37 -17.42 -12.06
C GLY A 283 2.39 -16.66 -10.74
N ARG A 284 3.03 -17.24 -9.73
CA ARG A 284 3.03 -16.76 -8.35
C ARG A 284 4.43 -16.38 -7.90
N ASN A 285 4.51 -15.42 -6.99
CA ASN A 285 5.73 -15.16 -6.23
C ASN A 285 5.85 -16.18 -5.10
N VAL A 286 6.47 -17.30 -5.40
CA VAL A 286 6.83 -18.40 -4.48
C VAL A 286 5.73 -18.75 -3.45
N THR A 287 6.04 -18.58 -2.16
CA THR A 287 5.19 -19.02 -1.04
C THR A 287 4.07 -18.05 -0.70
N TRP A 288 4.06 -16.84 -1.24
CA TRP A 288 3.15 -15.79 -0.78
C TRP A 288 1.67 -16.09 -1.01
N ALA A 289 1.32 -16.85 -2.04
CA ALA A 289 -0.06 -17.28 -2.24
C ALA A 289 -0.54 -18.24 -1.15
N ASP A 290 0.33 -19.09 -0.64
CA ASP A 290 -0.02 -20.05 0.42
C ASP A 290 -0.05 -19.34 1.78
N GLU A 291 0.88 -18.41 2.02
CA GLU A 291 0.90 -17.56 3.21
C GLU A 291 -0.36 -16.67 3.29
N PHE A 292 -0.75 -16.03 2.17
CA PHE A 292 -1.97 -15.24 2.09
C PHE A 292 -3.22 -16.04 2.43
N ARG A 293 -3.32 -17.28 1.90
CA ARG A 293 -4.43 -18.18 2.24
C ARG A 293 -4.46 -18.56 3.71
N ALA A 294 -3.30 -18.86 4.30
CA ALA A 294 -3.20 -19.19 5.71
C ALA A 294 -3.66 -18.04 6.61
N LEU A 295 -3.29 -16.81 6.25
CA LEU A 295 -3.72 -15.60 6.98
C LEU A 295 -5.22 -15.32 6.90
N GLN A 296 -5.90 -15.75 5.85
CA GLN A 296 -7.35 -15.62 5.72
C GLN A 296 -8.12 -16.64 6.57
N GLN A 297 -7.47 -17.70 7.03
CA GLN A 297 -8.06 -18.77 7.83
C GLN A 297 -7.76 -18.65 9.33
N SER A 298 -6.93 -17.68 9.74
CA SER A 298 -6.42 -17.49 11.10
C SER A 298 -7.21 -16.42 11.91
#